data_a8c094411d948aff51c3e1515ec20994
#
_entry.id   a8c094411d948aff51c3e1515ec20994
#
_cell.length_a   1.000
_cell.length_b   1.000
_cell.length_c   1.000
_cell.angle_alpha   90.00
_cell.angle_beta   90.00
_cell.angle_gamma   90.00
#
_symmetry.space_group_name_H-M   'P 1'
#
loop_
_entity.id
_entity.type
_entity.pdbx_description
1 polymer ?
#
loop_
_entity_poly.entity_id
_entity_poly.type
_entity_poly.pdbx_seq_one_letter_code
_entity_poly.pdbx_strand_id
1 'polypeptide(L)'
;RGRMSEQFQHYSNSRYVICNLHSFFQHGHYEIRAYNGSLHAGEVRSQIVLALAISNAAVTKKYCSPHVSQSDNMRYSFRVWLLNLGLIGEEFKNCRAHLLKHLEGDIAWRHPEDGIAARAKLKEKREAERQAARGQRVEPVSDNSTQAENVPEENNEPLESECDGIEELEMSM
;
A
#
# COMPACT_ATOMS: atom_id res chain seq x y z
N ARG A 1 -19.16 -7.52 -41.25
CA ARG A 1 -17.87 -7.80 -41.94
C ARG A 1 -16.93 -6.58 -41.99
N GLY A 2 -17.39 -5.32 -41.78
CA GLY A 2 -16.55 -4.12 -41.80
C GLY A 2 -15.66 -3.90 -40.58
N ARG A 3 -16.00 -4.45 -39.43
CA ARG A 3 -15.22 -4.21 -38.16
C ARG A 3 -13.83 -4.85 -38.09
N MET A 4 -13.62 -5.94 -38.84
CA MET A 4 -12.28 -6.61 -38.80
C MET A 4 -11.23 -5.82 -39.58
N SER A 5 -11.58 -5.04 -40.59
CA SER A 5 -10.62 -4.24 -41.36
C SER A 5 -10.04 -3.08 -40.57
N GLU A 6 -10.81 -2.45 -39.65
CA GLU A 6 -10.35 -1.34 -38.83
C GLU A 6 -9.36 -1.78 -37.75
N GLN A 7 -9.46 -3.01 -37.23
CA GLN A 7 -8.55 -3.56 -36.25
C GLN A 7 -7.12 -3.76 -36.76
N PHE A 8 -6.95 -3.86 -38.08
CA PHE A 8 -5.65 -4.02 -38.71
C PHE A 8 -5.05 -2.69 -39.22
N GLN A 9 -5.78 -1.58 -39.10
CA GLN A 9 -5.27 -0.28 -39.52
C GLN A 9 -4.30 0.28 -38.49
N HIS A 10 -3.07 0.62 -38.91
CA HIS A 10 -2.00 1.11 -38.06
C HIS A 10 -2.37 2.38 -37.25
N TYR A 11 -3.23 3.23 -37.76
CA TYR A 11 -3.67 4.50 -37.15
C TYR A 11 -5.13 4.51 -36.70
N SER A 12 -5.69 3.37 -36.31
CA SER A 12 -7.05 3.31 -35.79
C SER A 12 -7.20 4.02 -34.44
N ASN A 13 -8.27 4.80 -34.26
CA ASN A 13 -8.59 5.47 -32.99
C ASN A 13 -8.87 4.48 -31.85
N SER A 14 -9.15 3.22 -32.15
CA SER A 14 -9.35 2.14 -31.16
C SER A 14 -8.10 1.85 -30.30
N ARG A 15 -6.91 2.32 -30.73
CA ARG A 15 -5.65 2.19 -29.97
C ARG A 15 -5.55 3.16 -28.77
N TYR A 16 -6.37 4.23 -28.76
CA TYR A 16 -6.30 5.29 -27.74
C TYR A 16 -7.24 5.02 -26.56
N VAL A 17 -7.26 3.79 -26.10
CA VAL A 17 -8.01 3.34 -24.92
C VAL A 17 -7.05 2.80 -23.86
N ILE A 18 -7.53 2.71 -22.61
CA ILE A 18 -6.75 2.24 -21.46
C ILE A 18 -6.11 0.86 -21.72
N CYS A 19 -6.87 -0.06 -22.31
CA CYS A 19 -6.38 -1.37 -22.73
C CYS A 19 -6.39 -1.44 -24.27
N ASN A 20 -5.23 -1.23 -24.87
CA ASN A 20 -5.09 -1.27 -26.32
C ASN A 20 -4.93 -2.72 -26.80
N LEU A 21 -6.00 -3.28 -27.34
CA LEU A 21 -5.99 -4.61 -27.97
C LEU A 21 -5.57 -4.57 -29.45
N HIS A 22 -5.37 -3.39 -30.03
CA HIS A 22 -4.99 -3.26 -31.44
C HIS A 22 -3.63 -3.94 -31.72
N SER A 23 -2.68 -3.79 -30.81
CA SER A 23 -1.37 -4.43 -30.91
C SER A 23 -1.42 -5.96 -30.86
N PHE A 24 -2.50 -6.55 -30.31
CA PHE A 24 -2.67 -8.00 -30.25
C PHE A 24 -2.79 -8.60 -31.66
N PHE A 25 -3.52 -7.96 -32.53
CA PHE A 25 -3.74 -8.46 -33.92
C PHE A 25 -2.51 -8.30 -34.80
N GLN A 26 -1.61 -7.37 -34.46
CA GLN A 26 -0.39 -7.10 -35.26
C GLN A 26 0.83 -7.82 -34.69
N HIS A 27 0.96 -7.86 -33.35
CA HIS A 27 2.20 -8.27 -32.68
C HIS A 27 2.00 -9.35 -31.62
N GLY A 28 0.76 -9.80 -31.37
CA GLY A 28 0.45 -10.84 -30.40
C GLY A 28 0.52 -10.40 -28.94
N HIS A 29 0.62 -9.08 -28.67
CA HIS A 29 0.61 -8.51 -27.32
C HIS A 29 -0.43 -7.40 -27.19
N TYR A 30 -0.83 -7.06 -25.97
CA TYR A 30 -1.68 -5.92 -25.67
C TYR A 30 -0.95 -4.93 -24.78
N GLU A 31 -1.39 -3.67 -24.81
CA GLU A 31 -0.80 -2.59 -24.06
C GLU A 31 -1.78 -2.05 -23.02
N ILE A 32 -1.34 -1.92 -21.77
CA ILE A 32 -2.09 -1.22 -20.73
C ILE A 32 -1.53 0.20 -20.63
N ARG A 33 -2.37 1.20 -20.95
CA ARG A 33 -2.01 2.63 -20.98
C ARG A 33 -2.58 3.40 -19.79
N ALA A 34 -2.87 2.71 -18.69
CA ALA A 34 -3.49 3.29 -17.50
C ALA A 34 -2.50 3.99 -16.56
N TYR A 35 -1.21 3.79 -16.76
CA TYR A 35 -0.21 4.19 -15.79
C TYR A 35 0.52 5.46 -16.20
N ASN A 36 0.78 6.33 -15.21
CA ASN A 36 1.71 7.44 -15.37
C ASN A 36 3.16 6.95 -15.26
N GLY A 37 4.07 7.66 -15.89
CA GLY A 37 5.50 7.42 -15.73
C GLY A 37 5.93 7.68 -14.28
N SER A 38 6.78 6.81 -13.74
CA SER A 38 7.34 6.95 -12.41
C SER A 38 8.79 6.45 -12.39
N LEU A 39 9.63 7.13 -11.62
CA LEU A 39 11.01 6.69 -11.32
C LEU A 39 11.08 5.91 -10.01
N HIS A 40 9.97 5.78 -9.29
CA HIS A 40 9.92 5.07 -8.02
C HIS A 40 9.73 3.56 -8.24
N ALA A 41 10.76 2.78 -7.92
CA ALA A 41 10.78 1.33 -8.17
C ALA A 41 9.57 0.58 -7.56
N GLY A 42 9.09 0.98 -6.38
CA GLY A 42 7.90 0.41 -5.75
C GLY A 42 6.61 0.67 -6.52
N GLU A 43 6.46 1.85 -7.13
CA GLU A 43 5.31 2.19 -7.98
C GLU A 43 5.35 1.39 -9.28
N VAL A 44 6.50 1.36 -9.95
CA VAL A 44 6.70 0.57 -11.18
C VAL A 44 6.40 -0.92 -10.93
N ARG A 45 6.93 -1.49 -9.86
CA ARG A 45 6.62 -2.87 -9.47
C ARG A 45 5.12 -3.07 -9.24
N SER A 46 4.45 -2.12 -8.58
CA SER A 46 3.01 -2.21 -8.30
C SER A 46 2.17 -2.15 -9.57
N GLN A 47 2.57 -1.34 -10.54
CA GLN A 47 1.94 -1.25 -11.86
C GLN A 47 2.06 -2.58 -12.63
N ILE A 48 3.26 -3.18 -12.64
CA ILE A 48 3.51 -4.48 -13.29
C ILE A 48 2.66 -5.57 -12.63
N VAL A 49 2.67 -5.65 -11.30
CA VAL A 49 1.87 -6.64 -10.54
C VAL A 49 0.38 -6.47 -10.83
N LEU A 50 -0.12 -5.25 -10.86
CA LEU A 50 -1.53 -4.97 -11.18
C LEU A 50 -1.85 -5.39 -12.62
N ALA A 51 -1.01 -5.09 -13.59
CA ALA A 51 -1.19 -5.50 -14.98
C ALA A 51 -1.28 -7.03 -15.11
N LEU A 52 -0.39 -7.76 -14.45
CA LEU A 52 -0.39 -9.22 -14.44
C LEU A 52 -1.64 -9.79 -13.74
N ALA A 53 -2.07 -9.18 -12.63
CA ALA A 53 -3.27 -9.61 -11.91
C ALA A 53 -4.56 -9.40 -12.74
N ILE A 54 -4.66 -8.28 -13.45
CA ILE A 54 -5.77 -8.01 -14.37
C ILE A 54 -5.76 -9.03 -15.51
N SER A 55 -4.61 -9.30 -16.08
CA SER A 55 -4.44 -10.28 -17.17
C SER A 55 -4.86 -11.68 -16.75
N ASN A 56 -4.41 -12.11 -15.58
CA ASN A 56 -4.81 -13.40 -15.01
C ASN A 56 -6.32 -13.45 -14.75
N ALA A 57 -6.90 -12.38 -14.21
CA ALA A 57 -8.34 -12.31 -13.99
C ALA A 57 -9.14 -12.35 -15.31
N ALA A 58 -8.64 -11.72 -16.37
CA ALA A 58 -9.29 -11.74 -17.69
C ALA A 58 -9.31 -13.15 -18.30
N VAL A 59 -8.29 -13.96 -18.05
CA VAL A 59 -8.22 -15.35 -18.55
C VAL A 59 -9.03 -16.31 -17.68
N THR A 60 -9.06 -16.09 -16.36
CA THR A 60 -9.66 -17.05 -15.42
C THR A 60 -11.14 -16.79 -15.14
N LYS A 61 -11.57 -15.52 -15.16
CA LYS A 61 -12.96 -15.15 -14.85
C LYS A 61 -13.86 -15.27 -16.08
N LYS A 62 -15.00 -15.94 -15.90
CA LYS A 62 -15.99 -16.11 -16.97
C LYS A 62 -16.84 -14.85 -17.21
N TYR A 63 -16.91 -13.94 -16.23
CA TYR A 63 -17.76 -12.76 -16.28
C TYR A 63 -17.09 -11.55 -15.62
N CYS A 64 -17.31 -10.39 -16.23
CA CYS A 64 -16.93 -9.10 -15.68
C CYS A 64 -18.08 -8.11 -15.85
N SER A 65 -18.40 -7.33 -14.82
CA SER A 65 -19.43 -6.29 -14.93
C SER A 65 -18.93 -5.16 -15.84
N PRO A 66 -19.75 -4.73 -16.81
CA PRO A 66 -19.42 -3.58 -17.65
C PRO A 66 -19.67 -2.24 -16.96
N HIS A 67 -20.32 -2.25 -15.80
CA HIS A 67 -20.69 -1.03 -15.09
C HIS A 67 -19.57 -0.54 -14.18
N VAL A 68 -19.39 0.77 -14.14
CA VAL A 68 -18.48 1.43 -13.20
C VAL A 68 -19.02 1.25 -11.79
N SER A 69 -18.16 0.88 -10.85
CA SER A 69 -18.52 0.81 -9.44
C SER A 69 -18.81 2.22 -8.91
N GLN A 70 -20.03 2.44 -8.48
CA GLN A 70 -20.42 3.66 -7.77
C GLN A 70 -20.21 3.43 -6.26
N SER A 71 -19.31 4.16 -5.67
CA SER A 71 -19.00 4.06 -4.24
C SER A 71 -18.56 5.41 -3.72
N ASP A 72 -19.10 5.80 -2.57
CA ASP A 72 -18.71 7.02 -1.86
C ASP A 72 -17.28 6.91 -1.29
N ASN A 73 -16.80 5.69 -1.09
CA ASN A 73 -15.45 5.40 -0.64
C ASN A 73 -14.67 4.60 -1.70
N MET A 74 -14.05 5.34 -2.60
CA MET A 74 -13.26 4.77 -3.70
C MET A 74 -12.06 3.96 -3.20
N ARG A 75 -11.42 4.40 -2.12
CA ARG A 75 -10.25 3.73 -1.54
C ARG A 75 -10.60 2.35 -0.99
N TYR A 76 -11.71 2.23 -0.27
CA TYR A 76 -12.20 0.94 0.20
C TYR A 76 -12.58 0.02 -0.95
N SER A 77 -13.36 0.52 -1.91
CA SER A 77 -13.83 -0.26 -3.05
C SER A 77 -12.68 -0.76 -3.91
N PHE A 78 -11.68 0.08 -4.16
CA PHE A 78 -10.50 -0.31 -4.91
C PHE A 78 -9.65 -1.33 -4.15
N ARG A 79 -9.50 -1.17 -2.82
CA ARG A 79 -8.85 -2.19 -2.00
C ARG A 79 -9.54 -3.55 -2.09
N VAL A 80 -10.86 -3.59 -1.97
CA VAL A 80 -11.64 -4.85 -2.09
C VAL A 80 -11.44 -5.47 -3.47
N TRP A 81 -11.44 -4.64 -4.51
CA TRP A 81 -11.19 -5.12 -5.87
C TRP A 81 -9.78 -5.70 -6.03
N LEU A 82 -8.74 -5.07 -5.48
CA LEU A 82 -7.37 -5.62 -5.47
C LEU A 82 -7.30 -6.98 -4.78
N LEU A 83 -7.99 -7.16 -3.65
CA LEU A 83 -8.07 -8.45 -2.96
C LEU A 83 -8.79 -9.50 -3.83
N ASN A 84 -9.84 -9.11 -4.55
CA ASN A 84 -10.57 -9.98 -5.49
C ASN A 84 -9.73 -10.35 -6.74
N LEU A 85 -8.70 -9.59 -7.07
CA LEU A 85 -7.70 -9.92 -8.08
C LEU A 85 -6.63 -10.90 -7.56
N GLY A 86 -6.65 -11.24 -6.26
CA GLY A 86 -5.68 -12.15 -5.66
C GLY A 86 -4.47 -11.46 -5.02
N LEU A 87 -4.46 -10.11 -4.94
CA LEU A 87 -3.37 -9.37 -4.29
C LEU A 87 -3.54 -9.41 -2.75
N ILE A 88 -3.46 -10.61 -2.16
CA ILE A 88 -3.64 -10.91 -0.74
C ILE A 88 -2.28 -11.23 -0.12
N GLY A 89 -2.16 -11.04 1.20
CA GLY A 89 -0.94 -11.38 1.95
C GLY A 89 0.05 -10.22 2.12
N GLU A 90 1.10 -10.48 2.88
CA GLU A 90 2.14 -9.50 3.20
C GLU A 90 3.01 -9.17 1.98
N GLU A 91 3.23 -10.11 1.08
CA GLU A 91 3.99 -9.92 -0.15
C GLU A 91 3.43 -8.81 -1.05
N PHE A 92 2.10 -8.62 -1.06
CA PHE A 92 1.42 -7.57 -1.82
C PHE A 92 1.09 -6.32 -0.99
N LYS A 93 1.49 -6.25 0.28
CA LYS A 93 1.19 -5.12 1.16
C LYS A 93 1.72 -3.79 0.60
N ASN A 94 2.98 -3.76 0.22
CA ASN A 94 3.60 -2.57 -0.37
C ASN A 94 2.97 -2.21 -1.71
N CYS A 95 2.66 -3.21 -2.53
CA CYS A 95 1.97 -3.01 -3.80
C CYS A 95 0.60 -2.34 -3.58
N ARG A 96 -0.22 -2.86 -2.67
CA ARG A 96 -1.51 -2.24 -2.32
C ARG A 96 -1.34 -0.83 -1.76
N ALA A 97 -0.32 -0.58 -0.95
CA ALA A 97 -0.04 0.74 -0.39
C ALA A 97 0.24 1.77 -1.50
N HIS A 98 1.07 1.45 -2.48
CA HIS A 98 1.36 2.31 -3.62
C HIS A 98 0.12 2.57 -4.49
N LEU A 99 -0.66 1.53 -4.79
CA LEU A 99 -1.86 1.65 -5.61
C LEU A 99 -2.98 2.46 -4.95
N LEU A 100 -3.06 2.45 -3.62
CA LEU A 100 -4.07 3.17 -2.84
C LEU A 100 -3.64 4.59 -2.41
N LYS A 101 -2.40 4.98 -2.68
CA LYS A 101 -1.78 6.20 -2.16
C LYS A 101 -2.56 7.47 -2.51
N HIS A 102 -3.05 7.57 -3.73
CA HIS A 102 -3.69 8.78 -4.27
C HIS A 102 -5.23 8.75 -4.18
N LEU A 103 -5.80 7.71 -3.59
CA LEU A 103 -7.25 7.60 -3.41
C LEU A 103 -7.67 8.14 -2.05
N GLU A 104 -8.71 8.94 -2.05
CA GLU A 104 -9.33 9.48 -0.84
C GLU A 104 -10.28 8.46 -0.21
N GLY A 105 -10.46 8.57 1.12
CA GLY A 105 -11.37 7.75 1.89
C GLY A 105 -10.69 6.84 2.91
N ASP A 106 -11.48 6.05 3.60
CA ASP A 106 -11.05 5.09 4.61
C ASP A 106 -10.75 3.72 3.99
N ILE A 107 -9.64 3.10 4.38
CA ILE A 107 -9.25 1.78 3.88
C ILE A 107 -10.08 0.65 4.51
N ALA A 108 -10.48 0.82 5.77
CA ALA A 108 -11.07 -0.25 6.58
C ALA A 108 -12.61 -0.29 6.49
N TRP A 109 -13.24 0.84 6.25
CA TRP A 109 -14.67 1.00 6.35
C TRP A 109 -15.29 1.43 5.03
N ARG A 110 -16.40 0.76 4.65
CA ARG A 110 -17.15 1.09 3.45
C ARG A 110 -17.79 2.47 3.54
N HIS A 111 -18.38 2.76 4.68
CA HIS A 111 -18.98 4.05 4.98
C HIS A 111 -18.04 4.82 5.92
N PRO A 112 -17.64 6.05 5.58
CA PRO A 112 -16.72 6.86 6.40
C PRO A 112 -17.24 7.10 7.82
N GLU A 113 -18.56 7.20 7.98
CA GLU A 113 -19.26 7.43 9.25
C GLU A 113 -19.01 6.30 10.25
N ASP A 114 -19.07 5.05 9.80
CA ASP A 114 -18.80 3.89 10.64
C ASP A 114 -17.35 3.90 11.14
N GLY A 115 -16.43 4.35 10.30
CA GLY A 115 -15.01 4.49 10.65
C GLY A 115 -14.77 5.56 11.72
N ILE A 116 -15.48 6.68 11.64
CA ILE A 116 -15.43 7.76 12.65
C ILE A 116 -15.99 7.27 13.97
N ALA A 117 -17.16 6.64 13.95
CA ALA A 117 -17.81 6.09 15.13
C ALA A 117 -16.96 4.99 15.83
N ALA A 118 -16.36 4.10 15.05
CA ALA A 118 -15.49 3.05 15.58
C ALA A 118 -14.21 3.62 16.23
N ARG A 119 -13.59 4.65 15.59
CA ARG A 119 -12.41 5.32 16.16
C ARG A 119 -12.75 6.07 17.44
N ALA A 120 -13.91 6.73 17.51
CA ALA A 120 -14.38 7.40 18.72
C ALA A 120 -14.54 6.42 19.87
N LYS A 121 -15.23 5.29 19.65
CA LYS A 121 -15.38 4.22 20.64
C LYS A 121 -14.05 3.63 21.10
N LEU A 122 -13.11 3.41 20.18
CA LEU A 122 -11.79 2.88 20.52
C LEU A 122 -10.97 3.88 21.35
N LYS A 123 -11.09 5.18 21.04
CA LYS A 123 -10.43 6.25 21.80
C LYS A 123 -10.98 6.30 23.23
N GLU A 124 -12.29 6.30 23.38
CA GLU A 124 -12.97 6.28 24.68
C GLU A 124 -12.56 5.06 25.53
N LYS A 125 -12.55 3.87 24.91
CA LYS A 125 -12.09 2.66 25.58
C LYS A 125 -10.64 2.77 26.07
N ARG A 126 -9.72 3.27 25.24
CA ARG A 126 -8.32 3.47 25.62
C ARG A 126 -8.15 4.52 26.71
N GLU A 127 -8.96 5.57 26.72
CA GLU A 127 -8.94 6.57 27.76
C GLU A 127 -9.47 6.00 29.09
N ALA A 128 -10.52 5.21 29.04
CA ALA A 128 -11.04 4.49 30.22
C ALA A 128 -10.01 3.50 30.78
N GLU A 129 -9.36 2.71 29.94
CA GLU A 129 -8.29 1.79 30.34
C GLU A 129 -7.08 2.54 30.97
N ARG A 130 -6.70 3.67 30.40
CA ARG A 130 -5.64 4.53 30.97
C ARG A 130 -6.00 5.12 32.32
N GLN A 131 -7.26 5.55 32.49
CA GLN A 131 -7.76 6.07 33.76
C GLN A 131 -7.83 4.96 34.83
N ALA A 132 -8.29 3.77 34.46
CA ALA A 132 -8.31 2.61 35.35
C ALA A 132 -6.91 2.19 35.79
N ALA A 133 -5.94 2.15 34.86
CA ALA A 133 -4.55 1.84 35.18
C ALA A 133 -3.89 2.92 36.05
N ARG A 134 -4.30 4.19 35.92
CA ARG A 134 -3.81 5.30 36.74
C ARG A 134 -4.39 5.24 38.14
N GLY A 135 -5.64 4.82 38.30
CA GLY A 135 -6.31 4.63 39.60
C GLY A 135 -5.79 3.45 40.39
N GLN A 136 -5.18 2.44 39.71
CA GLN A 136 -4.57 1.28 40.39
C GLN A 136 -3.11 1.50 40.82
N ARG A 137 -2.51 2.63 40.45
CA ARG A 137 -1.17 2.97 40.95
C ARG A 137 -1.30 3.51 42.37
N VAL A 138 -1.42 2.60 43.31
CA VAL A 138 -1.39 2.84 44.76
C VAL A 138 -0.10 3.58 45.11
N GLU A 139 -0.21 4.56 45.98
CA GLU A 139 0.84 5.41 46.48
C GLU A 139 2.03 4.58 46.98
N PRO A 140 3.28 5.00 46.70
CA PRO A 140 4.43 4.37 47.34
C PRO A 140 4.39 4.70 48.83
N VAL A 141 4.26 3.67 49.63
CA VAL A 141 4.44 3.74 51.09
C VAL A 141 5.76 4.43 51.35
N SER A 142 5.72 5.57 52.02
CA SER A 142 6.88 6.26 52.55
C SER A 142 7.43 5.50 53.74
N ASP A 143 8.40 4.63 53.51
CA ASP A 143 9.27 4.16 54.58
C ASP A 143 10.56 4.94 54.52
N ASN A 144 10.69 5.80 55.52
CA ASN A 144 11.80 6.59 55.84
C ASN A 144 12.81 5.73 56.66
N SER A 145 13.93 5.34 56.06
CA SER A 145 15.15 5.04 56.84
C SER A 145 16.39 5.25 55.98
N THR A 146 17.10 6.24 56.42
CA THR A 146 18.46 6.65 56.19
C THR A 146 19.45 5.49 56.06
N GLN A 147 20.27 5.48 55.00
CA GLN A 147 21.73 5.31 55.11
C GLN A 147 22.40 5.68 53.77
N ALA A 148 23.33 6.60 53.93
CA ALA A 148 24.27 7.02 52.90
C ALA A 148 25.36 5.95 52.73
N GLU A 149 25.58 5.50 51.50
CA GLU A 149 26.88 4.93 51.11
C GLU A 149 27.25 5.35 49.70
N ASN A 150 28.48 5.84 49.61
CA ASN A 150 29.20 6.32 48.44
C ASN A 150 29.29 5.24 47.35
N VAL A 151 29.00 5.62 46.12
CA VAL A 151 29.44 4.88 44.93
C VAL A 151 30.09 5.86 43.96
N PRO A 152 31.27 5.55 43.41
CA PRO A 152 32.08 6.48 42.61
C PRO A 152 31.50 6.65 41.18
N GLU A 153 31.69 7.84 40.67
CA GLU A 153 31.44 8.22 39.29
C GLU A 153 32.24 7.35 38.31
N GLU A 154 31.57 6.64 37.45
CA GLU A 154 32.16 5.97 36.30
C GLU A 154 31.76 6.69 35.00
N ASN A 155 32.82 7.12 34.33
CA ASN A 155 32.81 7.94 33.12
C ASN A 155 31.97 7.33 32.00
N ASN A 156 31.02 8.09 31.48
CA ASN A 156 30.31 7.81 30.26
C ASN A 156 30.99 8.55 29.10
N GLU A 157 31.84 7.88 28.37
CA GLU A 157 32.33 8.33 27.06
C GLU A 157 31.33 7.99 25.99
N PRO A 158 31.04 8.90 25.02
CA PRO A 158 30.16 8.60 23.91
C PRO A 158 30.90 7.81 22.84
N LEU A 159 30.33 6.68 22.46
CA LEU A 159 30.74 5.88 21.31
C LEU A 159 30.48 6.66 20.01
N GLU A 160 31.52 7.14 19.41
CA GLU A 160 31.54 7.61 18.02
C GLU A 160 31.33 6.42 17.08
N SER A 161 30.30 6.50 16.22
CA SER A 161 30.07 5.55 15.15
C SER A 161 30.95 5.89 13.96
N GLU A 162 32.00 5.14 13.78
CA GLU A 162 32.79 5.12 12.56
C GLU A 162 31.97 4.46 11.43
N CYS A 163 31.60 5.26 10.44
CA CYS A 163 31.18 4.81 9.13
C CYS A 163 32.38 4.94 8.19
N ASP A 164 33.15 3.89 8.06
CA ASP A 164 34.18 3.82 7.03
C ASP A 164 33.94 2.62 6.09
N GLY A 165 34.09 2.89 4.81
CA GLY A 165 34.54 1.93 3.83
C GLY A 165 33.52 1.36 2.86
N ILE A 166 33.17 2.13 1.83
CA ILE A 166 32.75 1.52 0.55
C ILE A 166 33.96 1.62 -0.38
N GLU A 167 34.66 0.51 -0.53
CA GLU A 167 35.71 0.33 -1.52
C GLU A 167 35.11 0.36 -2.94
N GLU A 168 35.66 1.23 -3.75
CA GLU A 168 35.53 1.26 -5.20
C GLU A 168 36.11 -0.04 -5.79
N LEU A 169 35.28 -0.83 -6.44
CA LEU A 169 35.74 -1.88 -7.35
C LEU A 169 35.78 -1.30 -8.76
N GLU A 170 36.99 -0.95 -9.18
CA GLU A 170 37.35 -0.63 -10.56
C GLU A 170 36.99 -1.79 -11.48
N MET A 171 36.23 -1.46 -12.51
CA MET A 171 36.05 -2.30 -13.69
C MET A 171 37.28 -2.17 -14.57
N SER A 172 37.99 -3.24 -14.73
CA SER A 172 38.97 -3.41 -15.81
C SER A 172 38.61 -4.67 -16.62
N MET A 173 38.48 -4.45 -17.92
CA MET A 173 38.26 -5.37 -19.06
C MET A 173 36.83 -5.77 -19.37
#